data_e2718fe8f61abede7ab066d293927371
#
_entry.id   e2718fe8f61abede7ab066d293927371
#
_cell.length_a   1.000
_cell.length_b   1.000
_cell.length_c   1.000
_cell.angle_alpha   90.00
_cell.angle_beta   90.00
_cell.angle_gamma   90.00
#
_symmetry.space_group_name_H-M   'P 1'
#
loop_
_entity.id
_entity.type
_entity.pdbx_description
1 polymer ?
#
loop_
_entity_poly.entity_id
_entity_poly.type
_entity_poly.pdbx_seq_one_letter_code
_entity_poly.pdbx_strand_id
1 'polypeptide(L)'
;MKPRTRIAGAVIAVAGIIAAGGGAALASSGAPATTHATTGAHAGSATSNQVSWHPLHLVSGWKAMSAKYYGAPSYAIQDGVLYLSGILTPPPSGAPFFAVLPNGAHPKHFLWLLYYNFGGGGTGLVGNMEIEPNGDMFIYAPASGQILNPALQAISFPVNS
;
A
#
# COMPACT_ATOMS: atom_id res chain seq x y z
N MET A 1 -5.73 18.59 -46.47
CA MET A 1 -4.46 18.72 -45.75
C MET A 1 -4.68 19.66 -44.58
N LYS A 2 -4.63 19.18 -43.30
CA LYS A 2 -4.75 19.99 -42.08
C LYS A 2 -3.37 20.14 -41.43
N PRO A 3 -2.95 21.33 -41.01
CA PRO A 3 -1.66 21.53 -40.38
C PRO A 3 -1.61 20.94 -38.99
N ARG A 4 -0.51 20.24 -38.65
CA ARG A 4 -0.21 19.71 -37.32
C ARG A 4 0.47 20.81 -36.52
N THR A 5 -0.20 21.30 -35.48
CA THR A 5 0.39 22.22 -34.50
C THR A 5 1.29 21.41 -33.55
N ARG A 6 2.59 21.72 -33.55
CA ARG A 6 3.56 21.19 -32.57
C ARG A 6 3.54 22.10 -31.35
N ILE A 7 3.16 21.54 -30.19
CA ILE A 7 3.29 22.22 -28.90
C ILE A 7 4.68 21.88 -28.35
N ALA A 8 5.52 22.92 -28.23
CA ALA A 8 6.82 22.80 -27.58
C ALA A 8 6.63 22.79 -26.07
N GLY A 9 7.05 21.71 -25.40
CA GLY A 9 7.04 21.61 -23.95
C GLY A 9 8.22 22.37 -23.34
N ALA A 10 7.93 23.25 -22.40
CA ALA A 10 8.94 23.97 -21.60
C ALA A 10 9.46 23.04 -20.48
N VAL A 11 10.76 22.84 -20.43
CA VAL A 11 11.47 22.15 -19.37
C VAL A 11 11.76 23.15 -18.27
N ILE A 12 11.17 22.97 -17.08
CA ILE A 12 11.50 23.76 -15.90
C ILE A 12 12.57 22.98 -15.12
N ALA A 13 13.79 23.51 -15.10
CA ALA A 13 14.87 23.02 -14.26
C ALA A 13 14.74 23.65 -12.86
N VAL A 14 14.53 22.81 -11.82
CA VAL A 14 14.58 23.24 -10.42
C VAL A 14 15.99 22.98 -9.91
N ALA A 15 16.73 24.07 -9.64
CA ALA A 15 18.03 24.01 -8.99
C ALA A 15 17.87 23.85 -7.48
N GLY A 16 18.36 22.73 -6.93
CA GLY A 16 18.41 22.49 -5.50
C GLY A 16 19.56 23.22 -4.83
N ILE A 17 19.28 24.03 -3.80
CA ILE A 17 20.27 24.71 -2.95
C ILE A 17 20.67 23.72 -1.83
N ILE A 18 21.95 23.34 -1.80
CA ILE A 18 22.55 22.60 -0.69
C ILE A 18 23.10 23.61 0.30
N ALA A 19 22.49 23.76 1.48
CA ALA A 19 23.05 24.52 2.58
C ALA A 19 23.95 23.62 3.44
N ALA A 20 25.26 23.86 3.39
CA ALA A 20 26.25 23.25 4.28
C ALA A 20 26.22 24.01 5.62
N GLY A 21 25.65 23.40 6.66
CA GLY A 21 25.69 23.89 8.04
C GLY A 21 26.91 23.36 8.77
N GLY A 22 27.93 24.25 9.01
CA GLY A 22 29.06 23.94 9.85
C GLY A 22 28.68 23.93 11.33
N GLY A 23 28.89 22.83 12.02
CA GLY A 23 28.72 22.71 13.47
C GLY A 23 29.95 23.13 14.22
N ALA A 24 29.86 24.14 15.06
CA ALA A 24 30.89 24.57 16.02
C ALA A 24 30.88 23.62 17.22
N ALA A 25 32.05 23.05 17.53
CA ALA A 25 32.27 22.27 18.73
C ALA A 25 32.43 23.20 19.94
N LEU A 26 31.53 23.12 20.92
CA LEU A 26 31.67 23.73 22.23
C LEU A 26 32.25 22.70 23.19
N ALA A 27 33.47 22.95 23.65
CA ALA A 27 34.07 22.20 24.75
C ALA A 27 33.38 22.60 26.06
N SER A 28 32.74 21.65 26.73
CA SER A 28 32.17 21.81 28.06
C SER A 28 33.06 21.14 29.08
N SER A 29 33.63 21.94 29.98
CA SER A 29 34.40 21.57 31.14
C SER A 29 33.57 20.87 32.20
N GLY A 30 34.23 19.93 32.89
CA GLY A 30 33.75 19.00 33.89
C GLY A 30 32.73 19.41 34.93
N ALA A 31 31.86 18.48 35.21
CA ALA A 31 31.10 18.35 36.44
C ALA A 31 31.15 16.90 36.94
N PRO A 32 31.10 16.65 38.26
CA PRO A 32 31.44 15.36 38.86
C PRO A 32 30.37 14.31 38.59
N ALA A 33 30.85 13.10 38.34
CA ALA A 33 30.04 11.90 38.09
C ALA A 33 29.19 11.55 39.31
N THR A 34 27.90 11.76 39.23
CA THR A 34 26.92 11.13 40.12
C THR A 34 26.62 9.75 39.56
N THR A 35 27.11 8.74 40.24
CA THR A 35 26.79 7.33 39.96
C THR A 35 25.33 7.06 40.26
N HIS A 36 24.46 7.18 39.26
CA HIS A 36 23.13 6.60 39.32
C HIS A 36 23.25 5.10 38.98
N ALA A 37 23.05 4.29 40.03
CA ALA A 37 22.87 2.86 39.86
C ALA A 37 21.68 2.60 38.94
N THR A 38 21.93 2.20 37.71
CA THR A 38 20.90 1.77 36.77
C THR A 38 20.51 0.34 37.13
N THR A 39 19.57 0.22 38.04
CA THR A 39 18.91 -1.05 38.35
C THR A 39 17.86 -1.32 37.28
N GLY A 40 17.94 -2.46 36.64
CA GLY A 40 16.81 -3.07 35.92
C GLY A 40 16.77 -2.79 34.42
N ALA A 41 17.68 -3.39 33.68
CA ALA A 41 17.39 -3.73 32.29
C ALA A 41 16.27 -4.77 32.29
N HIS A 42 15.02 -4.34 32.17
CA HIS A 42 13.97 -5.22 31.70
C HIS A 42 14.31 -5.58 30.25
N ALA A 43 15.02 -6.70 30.07
CA ALA A 43 15.03 -7.41 28.81
C ALA A 43 13.61 -7.97 28.60
N GLY A 44 12.68 -7.08 28.25
CA GLY A 44 11.42 -7.49 27.68
C GLY A 44 11.77 -8.18 26.38
N SER A 45 11.60 -9.50 26.32
CA SER A 45 11.60 -10.24 25.07
C SER A 45 10.56 -9.56 24.19
N ALA A 46 11.02 -8.72 23.24
CA ALA A 46 10.20 -8.24 22.18
C ALA A 46 9.82 -9.48 21.37
N THR A 47 8.69 -10.09 21.73
CA THR A 47 8.02 -11.05 20.87
C THR A 47 7.78 -10.28 19.59
N SER A 48 8.56 -10.53 18.56
CA SER A 48 8.32 -9.97 17.24
C SER A 48 6.93 -10.47 16.82
N ASN A 49 5.91 -9.63 16.92
CA ASN A 49 4.60 -9.90 16.35
C ASN A 49 4.78 -9.94 14.84
N GLN A 50 5.33 -11.06 14.35
CA GLN A 50 5.51 -11.27 12.93
C GLN A 50 4.14 -11.40 12.30
N VAL A 51 3.79 -10.44 11.44
CA VAL A 51 2.53 -10.44 10.70
C VAL A 51 2.49 -11.68 9.80
N SER A 52 1.47 -12.52 9.99
CA SER A 52 1.27 -13.71 9.15
C SER A 52 0.47 -13.34 7.91
N TRP A 53 1.11 -13.42 6.74
CA TRP A 53 0.47 -13.18 5.45
C TRP A 53 -0.09 -14.48 4.87
N HIS A 54 -1.32 -14.44 4.39
CA HIS A 54 -2.03 -15.55 3.76
C HIS A 54 -2.32 -15.21 2.29
N PRO A 55 -2.19 -16.18 1.37
CA PRO A 55 -2.53 -15.96 -0.03
C PRO A 55 -3.99 -15.54 -0.19
N LEU A 56 -4.23 -14.54 -1.03
CA LEU A 56 -5.57 -14.15 -1.43
C LEU A 56 -6.04 -15.08 -2.54
N HIS A 57 -7.22 -15.71 -2.38
CA HIS A 57 -7.80 -16.60 -3.38
C HIS A 57 -8.41 -15.77 -4.51
N LEU A 58 -7.69 -15.66 -5.63
CA LEU A 58 -8.15 -14.95 -6.81
C LEU A 58 -9.12 -15.79 -7.63
N VAL A 59 -10.15 -15.15 -8.18
CA VAL A 59 -11.22 -15.77 -8.98
C VAL A 59 -11.38 -15.06 -10.33
N SER A 60 -12.29 -15.51 -11.16
CA SER A 60 -12.69 -14.89 -12.43
C SER A 60 -11.54 -14.59 -13.40
N GLY A 61 -10.42 -15.29 -13.29
CA GLY A 61 -9.27 -15.12 -14.17
C GLY A 61 -8.31 -14.01 -13.79
N TRP A 62 -8.49 -13.36 -12.64
CA TRP A 62 -7.52 -12.42 -12.07
C TRP A 62 -6.21 -13.10 -11.71
N LYS A 63 -5.12 -12.37 -11.85
CA LYS A 63 -3.76 -12.88 -11.60
C LYS A 63 -2.93 -11.88 -10.81
N ALA A 64 -1.85 -12.38 -10.19
CA ALA A 64 -0.82 -11.52 -9.62
C ALA A 64 -0.05 -10.81 -10.75
N MET A 65 0.17 -9.51 -10.63
CA MET A 65 1.10 -8.78 -11.47
C MET A 65 2.52 -9.02 -10.95
N SER A 66 3.28 -9.91 -11.60
CA SER A 66 4.68 -10.16 -11.24
C SER A 66 4.96 -10.28 -9.73
N ALA A 67 4.58 -11.42 -9.16
CA ALA A 67 4.82 -11.71 -7.74
C ALA A 67 6.29 -11.54 -7.29
N LYS A 68 7.23 -11.66 -8.23
CA LYS A 68 8.68 -11.42 -7.99
C LYS A 68 8.97 -9.98 -7.54
N TYR A 69 8.27 -8.99 -8.09
CA TYR A 69 8.56 -7.57 -7.83
C TYR A 69 7.59 -6.94 -6.83
N TYR A 70 6.33 -7.38 -6.81
CA TYR A 70 5.26 -6.73 -6.05
C TYR A 70 4.69 -7.61 -4.94
N GLY A 71 5.21 -8.84 -4.78
CA GLY A 71 4.65 -9.84 -3.89
C GLY A 71 3.39 -10.52 -4.47
N ALA A 72 3.08 -11.68 -3.94
CA ALA A 72 1.83 -12.36 -4.26
C ALA A 72 0.65 -11.62 -3.58
N PRO A 73 -0.51 -11.49 -4.26
CA PRO A 73 -1.72 -10.99 -3.62
C PRO A 73 -2.03 -11.76 -2.35
N SER A 74 -2.11 -11.05 -1.24
CA SER A 74 -2.22 -11.66 0.09
C SER A 74 -2.96 -10.73 1.06
N TYR A 75 -3.43 -11.31 2.16
CA TYR A 75 -4.00 -10.58 3.27
C TYR A 75 -3.32 -10.99 4.59
N ALA A 76 -3.40 -10.12 5.56
CA ALA A 76 -3.02 -10.40 6.94
C ALA A 76 -4.03 -9.75 7.89
N ILE A 77 -4.23 -10.34 9.06
CA ILE A 77 -5.05 -9.74 10.11
C ILE A 77 -4.17 -9.50 11.31
N GLN A 78 -4.16 -8.25 11.78
CA GLN A 78 -3.46 -7.87 12.99
C GLN A 78 -4.34 -6.93 13.81
N ASP A 79 -4.51 -7.22 15.06
CA ASP A 79 -5.30 -6.42 16.02
C ASP A 79 -6.73 -6.08 15.53
N GLY A 80 -7.38 -7.04 14.83
CA GLY A 80 -8.72 -6.86 14.28
C GLY A 80 -8.79 -6.02 13.01
N VAL A 81 -7.65 -5.69 12.41
CA VAL A 81 -7.56 -4.98 11.13
C VAL A 81 -7.02 -5.93 10.07
N LEU A 82 -7.71 -6.00 8.94
CA LEU A 82 -7.23 -6.71 7.75
C LEU A 82 -6.41 -5.75 6.89
N TYR A 83 -5.28 -6.24 6.42
CA TYR A 83 -4.36 -5.58 5.49
C TYR A 83 -4.30 -6.38 4.20
N LEU A 84 -4.32 -5.70 3.06
CA LEU A 84 -4.11 -6.30 1.75
C LEU A 84 -2.72 -5.97 1.21
N SER A 85 -2.19 -6.84 0.37
CA SER A 85 -0.90 -6.65 -0.30
C SER A 85 -0.90 -7.23 -1.71
N GLY A 86 0.01 -6.74 -2.54
CA GLY A 86 0.20 -7.19 -3.93
C GLY A 86 -0.43 -6.26 -4.95
N ILE A 87 -0.14 -6.54 -6.23
CA ILE A 87 -0.74 -5.85 -7.38
C ILE A 87 -1.38 -6.90 -8.27
N LEU A 88 -2.56 -6.58 -8.81
CA LEU A 88 -3.35 -7.47 -9.65
C LEU A 88 -3.20 -7.15 -11.12
N THR A 89 -3.42 -8.17 -11.95
CA THR A 89 -3.64 -8.04 -13.39
C THR A 89 -5.07 -8.49 -13.69
N PRO A 90 -5.90 -7.64 -14.30
CA PRO A 90 -7.27 -7.99 -14.62
C PRO A 90 -7.36 -9.04 -15.72
N PRO A 91 -8.43 -9.83 -15.76
CA PRO A 91 -8.72 -10.71 -16.88
C PRO A 91 -9.13 -9.88 -18.13
N PRO A 92 -8.95 -10.43 -19.35
CA PRO A 92 -9.41 -9.76 -20.58
C PRO A 92 -10.91 -9.45 -20.60
N SER A 93 -11.72 -10.21 -19.86
CA SER A 93 -13.16 -9.99 -19.73
C SER A 93 -13.51 -8.72 -18.94
N GLY A 94 -12.58 -8.17 -18.17
CA GLY A 94 -12.85 -7.04 -17.28
C GLY A 94 -13.81 -7.39 -16.14
N ALA A 95 -13.97 -8.69 -15.79
CA ALA A 95 -14.86 -9.11 -14.71
C ALA A 95 -14.48 -8.41 -13.39
N PRO A 96 -15.42 -7.73 -12.70
CA PRO A 96 -15.10 -6.97 -11.49
C PRO A 96 -14.81 -7.84 -10.28
N PHE A 97 -15.40 -9.01 -10.18
CA PHE A 97 -15.22 -9.96 -9.06
C PHE A 97 -13.83 -10.58 -9.11
N PHE A 98 -12.99 -10.30 -8.10
CA PHE A 98 -11.58 -10.70 -8.17
C PHE A 98 -11.11 -11.66 -7.07
N ALA A 99 -11.75 -11.66 -5.89
CA ALA A 99 -11.32 -12.50 -4.78
C ALA A 99 -12.44 -12.74 -3.77
N VAL A 100 -12.24 -13.74 -2.90
CA VAL A 100 -13.09 -14.02 -1.76
C VAL A 100 -12.22 -14.11 -0.50
N LEU A 101 -12.60 -13.37 0.53
CA LEU A 101 -11.99 -13.46 1.86
C LEU A 101 -12.58 -14.67 2.61
N PRO A 102 -11.78 -15.37 3.42
CA PRO A 102 -12.28 -16.48 4.23
C PRO A 102 -13.13 -15.98 5.41
N ASN A 103 -13.93 -16.89 5.98
CA ASN A 103 -14.69 -16.60 7.19
C ASN A 103 -13.82 -16.01 8.30
N GLY A 104 -14.30 -14.95 8.93
CA GLY A 104 -13.59 -14.21 9.97
C GLY A 104 -12.64 -13.11 9.46
N ALA A 105 -12.47 -13.00 8.13
CA ALA A 105 -11.64 -11.97 7.49
C ALA A 105 -12.47 -10.91 6.73
N HIS A 106 -13.79 -10.98 6.78
CA HIS A 106 -14.67 -10.04 6.08
C HIS A 106 -15.33 -9.04 7.03
N PRO A 107 -15.77 -7.87 6.50
CA PRO A 107 -16.47 -6.87 7.29
C PRO A 107 -17.91 -7.28 7.59
N LYS A 108 -18.56 -6.65 8.58
CA LYS A 108 -20.01 -6.82 8.84
C LYS A 108 -20.90 -6.09 7.84
N HIS A 109 -20.39 -5.05 7.23
CA HIS A 109 -21.12 -4.16 6.33
C HIS A 109 -20.38 -4.02 5.00
N PHE A 110 -21.10 -3.62 3.96
CA PHE A 110 -20.48 -3.25 2.70
C PHE A 110 -19.44 -2.15 2.89
N LEU A 111 -18.23 -2.36 2.35
CA LEU A 111 -17.18 -1.35 2.35
C LEU A 111 -16.92 -0.88 0.92
N TRP A 112 -16.87 0.45 0.76
CA TRP A 112 -16.39 1.11 -0.46
C TRP A 112 -15.06 1.76 -0.16
N LEU A 113 -14.00 1.25 -0.78
CA LEU A 113 -12.62 1.67 -0.58
C LEU A 113 -12.06 2.20 -1.88
N LEU A 114 -11.04 3.03 -1.77
CA LEU A 114 -10.30 3.52 -2.94
C LEU A 114 -9.07 2.64 -3.16
N TYR A 115 -8.80 2.28 -4.41
CA TYR A 115 -7.56 1.63 -4.79
C TYR A 115 -6.79 2.46 -5.82
N TYR A 116 -5.49 2.31 -5.82
CA TYR A 116 -4.64 2.91 -6.85
C TYR A 116 -4.55 1.98 -8.06
N ASN A 117 -4.93 2.49 -9.22
CA ASN A 117 -4.90 1.77 -10.49
C ASN A 117 -3.58 2.09 -11.19
N PHE A 118 -2.60 1.21 -11.06
CA PHE A 118 -1.24 1.40 -11.58
C PHE A 118 -1.23 1.22 -13.09
N GLY A 119 -1.01 2.32 -13.84
CA GLY A 119 -0.88 2.31 -15.29
C GLY A 119 0.57 2.36 -15.75
N GLY A 120 0.85 1.83 -16.95
CA GLY A 120 2.14 2.04 -17.60
C GLY A 120 2.39 3.54 -17.84
N GLY A 121 3.56 4.04 -17.44
CA GLY A 121 3.94 5.45 -17.61
C GLY A 121 3.74 6.34 -16.38
N GLY A 122 3.44 5.79 -15.20
CA GLY A 122 3.41 6.54 -13.92
C GLY A 122 2.17 7.39 -13.70
N THR A 123 1.19 7.36 -14.58
CA THR A 123 -0.11 8.02 -14.40
C THR A 123 -1.10 7.01 -13.81
N GLY A 124 -1.19 6.98 -12.49
CA GLY A 124 -2.21 6.17 -11.82
C GLY A 124 -3.52 6.93 -11.70
N LEU A 125 -4.61 6.19 -11.79
CA LEU A 125 -5.96 6.66 -11.51
C LEU A 125 -6.46 6.00 -10.24
N VAL A 126 -7.40 6.63 -9.56
CA VAL A 126 -8.05 6.06 -8.39
C VAL A 126 -9.36 5.40 -8.83
N GLY A 127 -9.53 4.12 -8.49
CA GLY A 127 -10.76 3.37 -8.70
C GLY A 127 -11.43 2.99 -7.38
N ASN A 128 -12.57 2.33 -7.47
CA ASN A 128 -13.36 1.88 -6.33
C ASN A 128 -13.25 0.36 -6.15
N MET A 129 -13.11 -0.06 -4.91
CA MET A 129 -13.18 -1.45 -4.49
C MET A 129 -14.36 -1.62 -3.55
N GLU A 130 -15.15 -2.65 -3.76
CA GLU A 130 -16.22 -3.05 -2.87
C GLU A 130 -15.85 -4.37 -2.17
N ILE A 131 -16.15 -4.45 -0.90
CA ILE A 131 -16.00 -5.68 -0.10
C ILE A 131 -17.34 -5.93 0.59
N GLU A 132 -17.91 -7.09 0.32
CA GLU A 132 -19.20 -7.48 0.85
C GLU A 132 -19.08 -8.25 2.19
N PRO A 133 -20.15 -8.27 3.01
CA PRO A 133 -20.17 -9.01 4.27
C PRO A 133 -19.97 -10.53 4.14
N ASN A 134 -20.20 -11.11 2.97
CA ASN A 134 -19.93 -12.52 2.65
C ASN A 134 -18.47 -12.78 2.26
N GLY A 135 -17.65 -11.72 2.17
CA GLY A 135 -16.24 -11.79 1.79
C GLY A 135 -15.95 -11.59 0.31
N ASP A 136 -16.97 -11.44 -0.54
CA ASP A 136 -16.77 -11.17 -1.97
C ASP A 136 -16.13 -9.79 -2.19
N MET A 137 -15.16 -9.73 -3.09
CA MET A 137 -14.38 -8.53 -3.37
C MET A 137 -14.47 -8.14 -4.84
N PHE A 138 -14.81 -6.89 -5.10
CA PHE A 138 -15.02 -6.37 -6.45
C PHE A 138 -14.13 -5.15 -6.70
N ILE A 139 -13.67 -4.99 -7.94
CA ILE A 139 -12.92 -3.83 -8.41
C ILE A 139 -13.68 -3.19 -9.56
N TYR A 140 -13.90 -1.90 -9.48
CA TYR A 140 -14.57 -1.11 -10.51
C TYR A 140 -13.60 -0.12 -11.14
N ALA A 141 -13.73 0.02 -12.46
CA ALA A 141 -12.88 0.94 -13.22
C ALA A 141 -13.02 2.39 -12.70
N PRO A 142 -11.94 3.19 -12.74
CA PRO A 142 -12.04 4.63 -12.59
C PRO A 142 -13.01 5.23 -13.60
N ALA A 143 -13.68 6.34 -13.26
CA ALA A 143 -14.69 7.00 -14.10
C ALA A 143 -14.18 7.37 -15.51
N SER A 144 -12.89 7.56 -15.68
CA SER A 144 -12.27 7.96 -16.95
C SER A 144 -11.34 6.92 -17.55
N GLY A 145 -11.37 5.65 -17.10
CA GLY A 145 -10.34 4.71 -17.51
C GLY A 145 -10.75 3.24 -17.44
N GLN A 146 -9.76 2.41 -17.72
CA GLN A 146 -9.85 0.97 -17.62
C GLN A 146 -9.24 0.48 -16.30
N ILE A 147 -9.62 -0.70 -15.87
CA ILE A 147 -8.88 -1.42 -14.84
C ILE A 147 -7.57 -1.89 -15.48
N LEU A 148 -6.44 -1.38 -14.97
CA LEU A 148 -5.10 -1.74 -15.47
C LEU A 148 -4.43 -2.72 -14.51
N ASN A 149 -3.83 -2.19 -13.44
CA ASN A 149 -3.16 -3.00 -12.43
C ASN A 149 -3.53 -2.48 -11.03
N PRO A 150 -4.62 -2.95 -10.44
CA PRO A 150 -5.03 -2.53 -9.11
C PRO A 150 -3.99 -2.88 -8.06
N ALA A 151 -3.55 -1.88 -7.29
CA ALA A 151 -2.67 -2.07 -6.16
C ALA A 151 -3.49 -2.27 -4.88
N LEU A 152 -3.28 -3.41 -4.23
CA LEU A 152 -3.91 -3.75 -2.96
C LEU A 152 -3.15 -3.17 -1.76
N GLN A 153 -1.90 -2.77 -1.96
CA GLN A 153 -1.06 -2.16 -0.94
C GLN A 153 -1.71 -0.89 -0.39
N ALA A 154 -1.60 -0.68 0.90
CA ALA A 154 -2.24 0.40 1.66
C ALA A 154 -3.76 0.30 1.82
N ILE A 155 -4.40 -0.80 1.39
CA ILE A 155 -5.80 -1.07 1.71
C ILE A 155 -5.85 -1.83 3.03
N SER A 156 -6.59 -1.29 3.98
CA SER A 156 -6.87 -1.94 5.26
C SER A 156 -8.24 -1.54 5.77
N PHE A 157 -8.86 -2.44 6.54
CA PHE A 157 -10.16 -2.20 7.16
C PHE A 157 -10.34 -3.09 8.39
N PRO A 158 -11.17 -2.68 9.37
CA PRO A 158 -11.47 -3.51 10.52
C PRO A 158 -12.33 -4.73 10.10
N VAL A 159 -11.98 -5.91 10.59
CA VAL A 159 -12.80 -7.10 10.45
C VAL A 159 -13.81 -7.16 11.60
N ASN A 160 -15.01 -7.66 11.33
CA ASN A 160 -16.09 -7.75 12.33
C ASN A 160 -16.54 -6.42 12.95
N SER A 161 -16.29 -5.30 12.27
CA SER A 161 -16.76 -3.96 12.65
C SER A 161 -18.16 -3.67 12.13
#